data_897d7aa5b2e7a89e05ff7162c39d5504
#
_entry.id   897d7aa5b2e7a89e05ff7162c39d5504
#
_cell.length_a   1.000
_cell.length_b   1.000
_cell.length_c   1.000
_cell.angle_alpha   90.00
_cell.angle_beta   90.00
_cell.angle_gamma   90.00
#
_symmetry.space_group_name_H-M   'P 1'
#
loop_
_entity.id
_entity.type
_entity.pdbx_description
1 polymer ?
#
loop_
_entity_poly.entity_id
_entity_poly.type
_entity_poly.pdbx_seq_one_letter_code
_entity_poly.pdbx_strand_id
1 'polypeptide(L)'
;MSQQPAVAVLGLGAMGHAFAANLLKKGFTVYGWNRTRARGDDLVASGLTLSDSPEEAVRDADVVIAMLADGETTEKTLHQVKDALKQGATIAQMGTIGVEKTDALIAWCAGQRPDVLFIDAPVSGTKAPAENAQILVMASGDQSRAQAAEAVFAAIGKGTQWLGEAGKSSRMKLVVNSWLIGLMQSLAESTRLAEEFGFTTEDLWKVLDGGPLAAPYAKVKLGMIASEDFTPQMHLVWALTDAKLALEAKGDAKLPALEHIAELWQQAVDAGYGEKDLASIHHYLKA
;
A
#
# COMPACT_ATOMS: atom_id res chain seq x y z
N MET A 1 -28.17 13.54 10.87
CA MET A 1 -27.08 12.87 10.14
C MET A 1 -25.78 13.39 10.74
N SER A 2 -24.91 12.55 11.25
CA SER A 2 -23.59 12.99 11.72
C SER A 2 -22.83 13.57 10.52
N GLN A 3 -22.19 14.70 10.70
CA GLN A 3 -21.36 15.32 9.69
C GLN A 3 -20.23 14.35 9.34
N GLN A 4 -19.95 14.13 8.05
CA GLN A 4 -18.81 13.33 7.62
C GLN A 4 -17.50 13.96 8.10
N PRO A 5 -16.49 13.19 8.54
CA PRO A 5 -15.21 13.74 8.95
C PRO A 5 -14.49 14.41 7.77
N ALA A 6 -13.80 15.51 8.03
CA ALA A 6 -12.88 16.10 7.09
C ALA A 6 -11.58 15.27 7.05
N VAL A 7 -11.03 15.06 5.85
CA VAL A 7 -9.91 14.15 5.63
C VAL A 7 -8.73 14.87 4.98
N ALA A 8 -7.55 14.72 5.54
CA ALA A 8 -6.31 15.08 4.87
C ALA A 8 -5.66 13.83 4.26
N VAL A 9 -5.18 13.93 3.02
CA VAL A 9 -4.40 12.88 2.36
C VAL A 9 -2.98 13.40 2.12
N LEU A 10 -2.04 12.91 2.91
CA LEU A 10 -0.62 13.19 2.78
C LEU A 10 0.03 12.14 1.89
N GLY A 11 0.42 12.57 0.69
CA GLY A 11 0.92 11.70 -0.38
C GLY A 11 -0.15 11.36 -1.41
N LEU A 12 -0.08 12.00 -2.58
CA LEU A 12 -0.94 11.80 -3.74
C LEU A 12 -0.22 10.98 -4.83
N GLY A 13 0.46 9.92 -4.41
CA GLY A 13 0.93 8.86 -5.31
C GLY A 13 -0.24 8.00 -5.80
N ALA A 14 0.03 6.90 -6.51
CA ALA A 14 -1.02 6.06 -7.11
C ALA A 14 -2.14 5.66 -6.12
N MET A 15 -1.79 5.30 -4.88
CA MET A 15 -2.75 4.89 -3.87
C MET A 15 -3.47 6.09 -3.23
N GLY A 16 -2.71 7.08 -2.73
CA GLY A 16 -3.30 8.24 -2.05
C GLY A 16 -4.17 9.11 -2.98
N HIS A 17 -3.79 9.24 -4.25
CA HIS A 17 -4.61 9.86 -5.27
C HIS A 17 -5.95 9.15 -5.44
N ALA A 18 -5.95 7.81 -5.55
CA ALA A 18 -7.16 7.00 -5.63
C ALA A 18 -8.03 7.15 -4.38
N PHE A 19 -7.42 7.21 -3.18
CA PHE A 19 -8.15 7.41 -1.93
C PHE A 19 -8.82 8.79 -1.91
N ALA A 20 -8.09 9.86 -2.27
CA ALA A 20 -8.66 11.21 -2.35
C ALA A 20 -9.82 11.27 -3.35
N ALA A 21 -9.67 10.68 -4.54
CA ALA A 21 -10.72 10.62 -5.55
C ALA A 21 -11.99 9.89 -5.05
N ASN A 22 -11.84 8.75 -4.37
CA ASN A 22 -12.97 8.00 -3.83
C ASN A 22 -13.68 8.76 -2.69
N LEU A 23 -12.92 9.41 -1.81
CA LEU A 23 -13.47 10.25 -0.74
C LEU A 23 -14.29 11.42 -1.31
N LEU A 24 -13.77 12.13 -2.30
CA LEU A 24 -14.48 13.21 -3.01
C LEU A 24 -15.78 12.71 -3.65
N LYS A 25 -15.74 11.57 -4.35
CA LYS A 25 -16.94 10.92 -4.92
C LYS A 25 -18.00 10.57 -3.86
N LYS A 26 -17.59 10.32 -2.62
CA LYS A 26 -18.49 10.02 -1.50
C LYS A 26 -18.93 11.27 -0.72
N GLY A 27 -18.51 12.46 -1.15
CA GLY A 27 -18.93 13.75 -0.58
C GLY A 27 -18.15 14.18 0.67
N PHE A 28 -16.98 13.60 0.93
CA PHE A 28 -16.11 14.05 2.00
C PHE A 28 -15.46 15.40 1.65
N THR A 29 -15.19 16.21 2.68
CA THR A 29 -14.26 17.34 2.57
C THR A 29 -12.85 16.78 2.58
N VAL A 30 -12.07 17.01 1.50
CA VAL A 30 -10.75 16.43 1.34
C VAL A 30 -9.71 17.52 1.11
N TYR A 31 -8.68 17.50 1.96
CA TYR A 31 -7.45 18.26 1.82
C TYR A 31 -6.37 17.33 1.30
N GLY A 32 -5.57 17.76 0.33
CA GLY A 32 -4.50 16.94 -0.23
C GLY A 32 -3.17 17.65 -0.18
N TRP A 33 -2.13 16.92 0.11
CA TRP A 33 -0.76 17.40 -0.02
C TRP A 33 0.15 16.37 -0.64
N ASN A 34 1.04 16.81 -1.51
CA ASN A 34 2.11 15.99 -2.06
C ASN A 34 3.34 16.84 -2.35
N ARG A 35 4.54 16.31 -2.12
CA ARG A 35 5.81 17.01 -2.42
C ARG A 35 5.84 17.57 -3.86
N THR A 36 5.36 16.80 -4.83
CA THR A 36 5.11 17.25 -6.21
C THR A 36 3.64 17.62 -6.33
N ARG A 37 3.32 18.90 -6.16
CA ARG A 37 1.96 19.44 -6.11
C ARG A 37 1.10 19.00 -7.30
N ALA A 38 1.67 19.00 -8.50
CA ALA A 38 0.98 18.64 -9.74
C ALA A 38 0.31 17.24 -9.73
N ARG A 39 0.66 16.37 -8.77
CA ARG A 39 0.00 15.06 -8.62
C ARG A 39 -1.43 15.12 -8.09
N GLY A 40 -1.90 16.29 -7.65
CA GLY A 40 -3.26 16.49 -7.17
C GLY A 40 -4.06 17.48 -8.03
N ASP A 41 -3.47 18.09 -9.06
CA ASP A 41 -4.10 19.17 -9.81
C ASP A 41 -5.40 18.72 -10.50
N ASP A 42 -5.45 17.51 -11.01
CA ASP A 42 -6.63 16.93 -11.67
C ASP A 42 -7.81 16.70 -10.70
N LEU A 43 -7.55 16.54 -9.40
CA LEU A 43 -8.59 16.37 -8.38
C LEU A 43 -9.19 17.70 -7.90
N VAL A 44 -8.56 18.84 -8.17
CA VAL A 44 -9.05 20.15 -7.73
C VAL A 44 -10.43 20.42 -8.33
N ALA A 45 -10.64 20.11 -9.61
CA ALA A 45 -11.95 20.24 -10.25
C ALA A 45 -13.04 19.34 -9.64
N SER A 46 -12.62 18.27 -8.95
CA SER A 46 -13.51 17.34 -8.22
C SER A 46 -13.74 17.76 -6.77
N GLY A 47 -13.16 18.89 -6.32
CA GLY A 47 -13.36 19.45 -4.99
C GLY A 47 -12.21 19.22 -4.00
N LEU A 48 -11.04 18.73 -4.46
CA LEU A 48 -9.86 18.63 -3.60
C LEU A 48 -9.35 20.03 -3.22
N THR A 49 -9.19 20.30 -1.93
CA THR A 49 -8.41 21.45 -1.46
C THR A 49 -6.93 21.04 -1.44
N LEU A 50 -6.21 21.43 -2.50
CA LEU A 50 -4.80 21.09 -2.66
C LEU A 50 -3.93 22.13 -1.92
N SER A 51 -3.29 21.69 -0.84
CA SER A 51 -2.48 22.51 0.07
C SER A 51 -1.02 22.64 -0.38
N ASP A 52 -0.40 23.75 -0.07
CA ASP A 52 1.02 24.01 -0.40
C ASP A 52 1.99 23.39 0.63
N SER A 53 1.50 23.12 1.85
CA SER A 53 2.26 22.44 2.88
C SER A 53 1.45 21.33 3.55
N PRO A 54 2.11 20.33 4.16
CA PRO A 54 1.40 19.28 4.88
C PRO A 54 0.69 19.82 6.14
N GLU A 55 1.22 20.87 6.78
CA GLU A 55 0.59 21.54 7.93
C GLU A 55 -0.74 22.19 7.56
N GLU A 56 -0.83 22.81 6.38
CA GLU A 56 -2.10 23.35 5.89
C GLU A 56 -3.13 22.24 5.64
N ALA A 57 -2.69 21.13 5.05
CA ALA A 57 -3.57 20.02 4.74
C ALA A 57 -4.22 19.41 5.99
N VAL A 58 -3.51 19.33 7.11
CA VAL A 58 -4.01 18.65 8.32
C VAL A 58 -4.78 19.53 9.28
N ARG A 59 -4.70 20.86 9.14
CA ARG A 59 -5.21 21.83 10.15
C ARG A 59 -6.67 21.62 10.52
N ASP A 60 -7.52 21.36 9.54
CA ASP A 60 -8.96 21.23 9.71
C ASP A 60 -9.44 19.76 9.57
N ALA A 61 -8.50 18.83 9.42
CA ALA A 61 -8.81 17.42 9.20
C ALA A 61 -9.10 16.68 10.50
N ASP A 62 -10.16 15.90 10.51
CA ASP A 62 -10.49 14.95 11.59
C ASP A 62 -9.72 13.65 11.44
N VAL A 63 -9.43 13.24 10.18
CA VAL A 63 -8.63 12.06 9.84
C VAL A 63 -7.52 12.45 8.88
N VAL A 64 -6.30 12.04 9.20
CA VAL A 64 -5.12 12.27 8.38
C VAL A 64 -4.63 10.92 7.84
N ILE A 65 -4.79 10.69 6.55
CA ILE A 65 -4.20 9.54 5.85
C ILE A 65 -2.75 9.88 5.52
N ALA A 66 -1.80 9.10 6.04
CA ALA A 66 -0.41 9.12 5.62
C ALA A 66 -0.15 7.98 4.63
N MET A 67 -0.01 8.31 3.32
CA MET A 67 0.27 7.36 2.23
C MET A 67 1.51 7.81 1.48
N LEU A 68 2.65 7.77 2.17
CA LEU A 68 3.93 8.29 1.72
C LEU A 68 4.85 7.17 1.23
N ALA A 69 5.97 7.55 0.62
CA ALA A 69 6.83 6.63 -0.13
C ALA A 69 7.59 5.61 0.73
N ASP A 70 8.01 6.05 1.93
CA ASP A 70 8.88 5.27 2.82
C ASP A 70 8.76 5.73 4.28
N GLY A 71 9.44 5.01 5.18
CA GLY A 71 9.42 5.28 6.62
C GLY A 71 10.03 6.62 7.01
N GLU A 72 11.13 7.01 6.37
CA GLU A 72 11.82 8.27 6.66
C GLU A 72 10.95 9.48 6.26
N THR A 73 10.40 9.44 5.06
CA THR A 73 9.47 10.47 4.57
C THR A 73 8.23 10.57 5.44
N THR A 74 7.70 9.42 5.88
CA THR A 74 6.51 9.38 6.76
C THR A 74 6.81 9.98 8.12
N GLU A 75 7.90 9.56 8.76
CA GLU A 75 8.35 10.09 10.05
C GLU A 75 8.56 11.61 10.00
N LYS A 76 9.33 12.09 9.03
CA LYS A 76 9.59 13.51 8.83
C LYS A 76 8.30 14.30 8.64
N THR A 77 7.38 13.83 7.80
CA THR A 77 6.14 14.53 7.50
C THR A 77 5.22 14.56 8.72
N LEU A 78 5.05 13.44 9.43
CA LEU A 78 4.22 13.39 10.65
C LEU A 78 4.80 14.25 11.78
N HIS A 79 6.11 14.29 11.95
CA HIS A 79 6.76 15.19 12.90
C HIS A 79 6.56 16.67 12.53
N GLN A 80 6.63 17.00 11.24
CA GLN A 80 6.41 18.35 10.72
C GLN A 80 4.99 18.86 11.01
N VAL A 81 3.97 18.02 10.84
CA VAL A 81 2.58 18.43 11.05
C VAL A 81 2.11 18.38 12.50
N LYS A 82 2.94 17.94 13.44
CA LYS A 82 2.58 17.68 14.84
C LYS A 82 1.73 18.78 15.49
N ASP A 83 2.17 20.02 15.38
CA ASP A 83 1.53 21.16 16.04
C ASP A 83 0.34 21.72 15.25
N ALA A 84 0.20 21.33 13.99
CA ALA A 84 -0.93 21.69 13.12
C ALA A 84 -2.10 20.71 13.20
N LEU A 85 -1.88 19.49 13.72
CA LEU A 85 -2.94 18.50 13.89
C LEU A 85 -4.05 19.03 14.82
N LYS A 86 -5.28 18.87 14.37
CA LYS A 86 -6.48 19.17 15.19
C LYS A 86 -6.48 18.32 16.46
N GLN A 87 -6.95 18.92 17.57
CA GLN A 87 -7.11 18.18 18.82
C GLN A 87 -8.07 16.98 18.62
N GLY A 88 -7.65 15.80 19.06
CA GLY A 88 -8.43 14.58 18.91
C GLY A 88 -8.47 14.02 17.48
N ALA A 89 -7.66 14.52 16.56
CA ALA A 89 -7.57 13.96 15.20
C ALA A 89 -7.11 12.51 15.21
N THR A 90 -7.36 11.82 14.12
CA THR A 90 -6.87 10.45 13.89
C THR A 90 -5.81 10.46 12.79
N ILE A 91 -4.64 9.90 13.05
CA ILE A 91 -3.66 9.55 12.03
C ILE A 91 -3.92 8.10 11.59
N ALA A 92 -4.21 7.90 10.31
CA ALA A 92 -4.26 6.59 9.68
C ALA A 92 -2.97 6.43 8.83
N GLN A 93 -1.98 5.72 9.35
CA GLN A 93 -0.75 5.41 8.63
C GLN A 93 -1.00 4.21 7.71
N MET A 94 -1.02 4.44 6.38
CA MET A 94 -1.46 3.46 5.39
C MET A 94 -0.34 2.98 4.45
N GLY A 95 0.84 3.59 4.50
CA GLY A 95 2.02 3.17 3.76
C GLY A 95 2.69 1.93 4.38
N THR A 96 3.47 1.19 3.58
CA THR A 96 4.32 0.11 4.10
C THR A 96 5.69 0.69 4.47
N ILE A 97 5.93 0.90 5.76
CA ILE A 97 7.11 1.61 6.27
C ILE A 97 8.03 0.73 7.15
N GLY A 98 7.69 -0.54 7.29
CA GLY A 98 8.41 -1.48 8.14
C GLY A 98 7.98 -1.42 9.60
N VAL A 99 8.39 -2.45 10.35
CA VAL A 99 7.99 -2.64 11.75
C VAL A 99 8.62 -1.59 12.66
N GLU A 100 9.93 -1.37 12.53
CA GLU A 100 10.68 -0.46 13.39
C GLU A 100 10.13 0.98 13.31
N LYS A 101 9.93 1.48 12.09
CA LYS A 101 9.40 2.83 11.88
C LYS A 101 7.96 2.96 12.35
N THR A 102 7.14 1.92 12.17
CA THR A 102 5.77 1.90 12.69
C THR A 102 5.76 1.98 14.22
N ASP A 103 6.55 1.17 14.90
CA ASP A 103 6.64 1.15 16.36
C ASP A 103 7.16 2.50 16.90
N ALA A 104 8.15 3.09 16.24
CA ALA A 104 8.68 4.41 16.59
C ALA A 104 7.61 5.51 16.47
N LEU A 105 6.82 5.50 15.39
CA LEU A 105 5.74 6.48 15.19
C LEU A 105 4.58 6.30 16.19
N ILE A 106 4.25 5.07 16.56
CA ILE A 106 3.25 4.78 17.60
C ILE A 106 3.72 5.39 18.93
N ALA A 107 4.97 5.11 19.34
CA ALA A 107 5.56 5.64 20.57
C ALA A 107 5.66 7.17 20.56
N TRP A 108 6.10 7.74 19.44
CA TRP A 108 6.17 9.18 19.23
C TRP A 108 4.78 9.85 19.37
N CYS A 109 3.76 9.31 18.71
CA CYS A 109 2.40 9.85 18.78
C CYS A 109 1.87 9.80 20.22
N ALA A 110 2.03 8.69 20.91
CA ALA A 110 1.61 8.53 22.31
C ALA A 110 2.33 9.51 23.26
N GLY A 111 3.60 9.80 23.01
CA GLY A 111 4.39 10.71 23.84
C GLY A 111 4.19 12.19 23.53
N GLN A 112 4.01 12.56 22.26
CA GLN A 112 3.95 13.95 21.82
C GLN A 112 2.53 14.47 21.59
N ARG A 113 1.60 13.61 21.22
CA ARG A 113 0.19 13.95 20.94
C ARG A 113 -0.75 12.85 21.46
N PRO A 114 -0.82 12.68 22.80
CA PRO A 114 -1.70 11.65 23.43
C PRO A 114 -3.19 11.88 23.17
N ASP A 115 -3.58 13.07 22.73
CA ASP A 115 -4.94 13.41 22.29
C ASP A 115 -5.25 12.83 20.90
N VAL A 116 -4.24 12.59 20.04
CA VAL A 116 -4.39 12.08 18.70
C VAL A 116 -4.46 10.55 18.71
N LEU A 117 -5.38 9.99 17.96
CA LEU A 117 -5.47 8.54 17.76
C LEU A 117 -4.53 8.12 16.62
N PHE A 118 -3.61 7.20 16.89
CA PHE A 118 -2.79 6.57 15.84
C PHE A 118 -3.39 5.21 15.47
N ILE A 119 -3.68 5.03 14.17
CA ILE A 119 -4.11 3.76 13.59
C ILE A 119 -3.07 3.34 12.55
N ASP A 120 -2.48 2.17 12.77
CA ASP A 120 -1.66 1.48 11.79
C ASP A 120 -2.59 0.76 10.81
N ALA A 121 -2.66 1.22 9.56
CA ALA A 121 -3.72 0.85 8.62
C ALA A 121 -3.22 0.57 7.19
N PRO A 122 -2.16 -0.25 6.99
CA PRO A 122 -1.75 -0.64 5.65
C PRO A 122 -2.85 -1.35 4.89
N VAL A 123 -2.73 -1.38 3.56
CA VAL A 123 -3.77 -1.90 2.68
C VAL A 123 -3.32 -3.11 1.89
N SER A 124 -4.27 -3.98 1.57
CA SER A 124 -4.10 -5.08 0.60
C SER A 124 -4.90 -4.77 -0.66
N GLY A 125 -4.20 -4.75 -1.79
CA GLY A 125 -4.67 -4.35 -3.10
C GLY A 125 -3.67 -3.40 -3.76
N THR A 126 -3.68 -3.40 -5.10
CA THR A 126 -2.81 -2.56 -5.93
C THR A 126 -3.60 -1.36 -6.50
N LYS A 127 -3.04 -0.66 -7.48
CA LYS A 127 -3.63 0.57 -8.07
C LYS A 127 -5.09 0.38 -8.51
N ALA A 128 -5.38 -0.61 -9.36
CA ALA A 128 -6.73 -0.80 -9.89
C ALA A 128 -7.78 -1.11 -8.80
N PRO A 129 -7.57 -2.00 -7.82
CA PRO A 129 -8.43 -2.13 -6.64
C PRO A 129 -8.60 -0.82 -5.85
N ALA A 130 -7.55 0.01 -5.72
CA ALA A 130 -7.65 1.28 -5.01
C ALA A 130 -8.54 2.28 -5.74
N GLU A 131 -8.41 2.42 -7.06
CA GLU A 131 -9.24 3.28 -7.91
C GLU A 131 -10.73 2.91 -7.83
N ASN A 132 -11.04 1.63 -7.64
CA ASN A 132 -12.40 1.11 -7.56
C ASN A 132 -12.95 0.94 -6.12
N ALA A 133 -12.27 1.47 -5.11
CA ALA A 133 -12.60 1.29 -3.68
C ALA A 133 -12.76 -0.21 -3.29
N GLN A 134 -11.89 -1.08 -3.82
CA GLN A 134 -11.90 -2.54 -3.60
C GLN A 134 -10.68 -3.03 -2.81
N ILE A 135 -9.91 -2.14 -2.21
CA ILE A 135 -8.83 -2.53 -1.29
C ILE A 135 -9.42 -3.09 0.01
N LEU A 136 -8.63 -3.92 0.69
CA LEU A 136 -8.88 -4.30 2.08
C LEU A 136 -7.97 -3.45 2.97
N VAL A 137 -8.54 -2.72 3.92
CA VAL A 137 -7.78 -2.02 4.96
C VAL A 137 -7.46 -3.02 6.08
N MET A 138 -6.21 -3.15 6.45
CA MET A 138 -5.79 -3.89 7.65
C MET A 138 -5.52 -2.87 8.74
N ALA A 139 -6.40 -2.77 9.74
CA ALA A 139 -6.30 -1.75 10.77
C ALA A 139 -5.89 -2.35 12.12
N SER A 140 -5.08 -1.62 12.87
CA SER A 140 -4.74 -1.94 14.25
C SER A 140 -4.54 -0.66 15.08
N GLY A 141 -4.97 -0.72 16.35
CA GLY A 141 -5.04 0.42 17.24
C GLY A 141 -6.32 0.38 18.09
N ASP A 142 -6.67 1.49 18.73
CA ASP A 142 -7.89 1.59 19.54
C ASP A 142 -9.13 1.76 18.65
N GLN A 143 -9.75 0.63 18.29
CA GLN A 143 -10.96 0.60 17.48
C GLN A 143 -12.13 1.35 18.13
N SER A 144 -12.21 1.40 19.47
CA SER A 144 -13.33 2.05 20.17
C SER A 144 -13.39 3.57 19.92
N ARG A 145 -12.27 4.16 19.51
CA ARG A 145 -12.12 5.59 19.17
C ARG A 145 -12.10 5.86 17.67
N ALA A 146 -12.21 4.83 16.83
CA ALA A 146 -11.90 4.89 15.40
C ALA A 146 -13.09 5.24 14.49
N GLN A 147 -14.26 5.67 15.00
CA GLN A 147 -15.47 5.86 14.19
C GLN A 147 -15.27 6.77 12.97
N ALA A 148 -14.48 7.85 13.13
CA ALA A 148 -14.16 8.74 12.00
C ALA A 148 -13.31 8.04 10.94
N ALA A 149 -12.31 7.26 11.36
CA ALA A 149 -11.47 6.49 10.46
C ALA A 149 -12.24 5.35 9.78
N GLU A 150 -13.15 4.66 10.47
CA GLU A 150 -13.98 3.62 9.87
C GLU A 150 -14.86 4.16 8.74
N ALA A 151 -15.43 5.38 8.89
CA ALA A 151 -16.17 6.04 7.83
C ALA A 151 -15.29 6.31 6.60
N VAL A 152 -14.03 6.72 6.82
CA VAL A 152 -13.03 6.95 5.77
C VAL A 152 -12.65 5.63 5.10
N PHE A 153 -12.36 4.58 5.87
CA PHE A 153 -11.98 3.27 5.34
C PHE A 153 -13.10 2.64 4.50
N ALA A 154 -14.35 2.79 4.91
CA ALA A 154 -15.52 2.34 4.15
C ALA A 154 -15.70 3.08 2.81
N ALA A 155 -15.17 4.30 2.69
CA ALA A 155 -15.23 5.07 1.45
C ALA A 155 -14.15 4.66 0.44
N ILE A 156 -13.00 4.16 0.88
CA ILE A 156 -11.84 3.84 0.03
C ILE A 156 -11.64 2.35 -0.21
N GLY A 157 -12.34 1.48 0.51
CA GLY A 157 -12.14 0.04 0.43
C GLY A 157 -13.42 -0.78 0.50
N LYS A 158 -13.30 -2.08 0.23
CA LYS A 158 -14.40 -3.06 0.34
C LYS A 158 -14.64 -3.53 1.77
N GLY A 159 -13.76 -3.18 2.70
CA GLY A 159 -13.86 -3.55 4.12
C GLY A 159 -12.59 -3.28 4.90
N THR A 160 -12.72 -3.40 6.22
CA THR A 160 -11.62 -3.23 7.17
C THR A 160 -11.49 -4.48 8.03
N GLN A 161 -10.28 -5.02 8.13
CA GLN A 161 -9.93 -6.11 9.04
C GLN A 161 -9.15 -5.52 10.21
N TRP A 162 -9.76 -5.53 11.39
CA TRP A 162 -9.08 -5.13 12.63
C TRP A 162 -8.21 -6.25 13.19
N LEU A 163 -6.96 -5.95 13.52
CA LEU A 163 -5.93 -6.93 13.91
C LEU A 163 -5.44 -6.72 15.36
N GLY A 164 -6.12 -5.87 16.13
CA GLY A 164 -5.82 -5.65 17.54
C GLY A 164 -4.97 -4.40 17.78
N GLU A 165 -3.97 -4.50 18.66
CA GLU A 165 -3.12 -3.38 19.08
C GLU A 165 -2.34 -2.77 17.93
N ALA A 166 -2.08 -1.46 18.00
CA ALA A 166 -1.31 -0.73 16.99
C ALA A 166 0.03 -1.42 16.67
N GLY A 167 0.39 -1.44 15.37
CA GLY A 167 1.57 -2.13 14.85
C GLY A 167 1.35 -3.59 14.40
N LYS A 168 0.21 -4.20 14.75
CA LYS A 168 -0.13 -5.55 14.28
C LYS A 168 -0.40 -5.60 12.79
N SER A 169 -0.97 -4.53 12.23
CA SER A 169 -1.31 -4.47 10.80
C SER A 169 -0.08 -4.35 9.91
N SER A 170 0.91 -3.54 10.28
CA SER A 170 2.18 -3.46 9.56
C SER A 170 2.91 -4.81 9.55
N ARG A 171 2.87 -5.55 10.65
CA ARG A 171 3.42 -6.91 10.71
C ARG A 171 2.66 -7.86 9.78
N MET A 172 1.32 -7.84 9.81
CA MET A 172 0.49 -8.65 8.89
C MET A 172 0.71 -8.25 7.43
N LYS A 173 0.92 -6.97 7.16
CA LYS A 173 1.24 -6.49 5.80
C LYS A 173 2.49 -7.14 5.24
N LEU A 174 3.55 -7.28 6.03
CA LEU A 174 4.77 -7.96 5.61
C LEU A 174 4.53 -9.46 5.36
N VAL A 175 3.71 -10.12 6.17
CA VAL A 175 3.30 -11.52 5.95
C VAL A 175 2.56 -11.67 4.62
N VAL A 176 1.57 -10.80 4.35
CA VAL A 176 0.78 -10.84 3.11
C VAL A 176 1.67 -10.54 1.89
N ASN A 177 2.59 -9.59 2.01
CA ASN A 177 3.48 -9.26 0.90
C ASN A 177 4.56 -10.32 0.67
N SER A 178 5.05 -11.01 1.71
CA SER A 178 5.92 -12.18 1.54
C SER A 178 5.21 -13.29 0.75
N TRP A 179 3.92 -13.53 1.02
CA TRP A 179 3.11 -14.46 0.24
C TRP A 179 2.96 -14.02 -1.22
N LEU A 180 2.64 -12.74 -1.46
CA LEU A 180 2.51 -12.17 -2.81
C LEU A 180 3.81 -12.30 -3.61
N ILE A 181 4.95 -12.00 -2.98
CA ILE A 181 6.28 -12.07 -3.59
C ILE A 181 6.62 -13.53 -3.97
N GLY A 182 6.39 -14.48 -3.06
CA GLY A 182 6.59 -15.90 -3.32
C GLY A 182 5.68 -16.41 -4.44
N LEU A 183 4.41 -16.00 -4.44
CA LEU A 183 3.45 -16.35 -5.50
C LEU A 183 3.89 -15.82 -6.87
N MET A 184 4.36 -14.56 -6.95
CA MET A 184 4.82 -13.98 -8.21
C MET A 184 6.08 -14.67 -8.73
N GLN A 185 7.06 -14.95 -7.88
CA GLN A 185 8.26 -15.66 -8.29
C GLN A 185 7.93 -17.08 -8.80
N SER A 186 7.12 -17.82 -8.05
CA SER A 186 6.70 -19.17 -8.46
C SER A 186 5.92 -19.15 -9.77
N LEU A 187 5.08 -18.13 -9.98
CA LEU A 187 4.33 -17.95 -11.22
C LEU A 187 5.26 -17.68 -12.41
N ALA A 188 6.25 -16.79 -12.21
CA ALA A 188 7.23 -16.46 -13.25
C ALA A 188 8.04 -17.69 -13.68
N GLU A 189 8.56 -18.46 -12.74
CA GLU A 189 9.33 -19.68 -13.01
C GLU A 189 8.48 -20.78 -13.67
N SER A 190 7.25 -20.99 -13.15
CA SER A 190 6.32 -21.97 -13.74
C SER A 190 5.96 -21.60 -15.18
N THR A 191 5.80 -20.30 -15.47
CA THR A 191 5.52 -19.81 -16.82
C THR A 191 6.74 -20.04 -17.73
N ARG A 192 7.97 -19.79 -17.24
CA ARG A 192 9.19 -20.10 -18.01
C ARG A 192 9.31 -21.59 -18.32
N LEU A 193 9.01 -22.45 -17.35
CA LEU A 193 9.02 -23.90 -17.55
C LEU A 193 7.95 -24.34 -18.57
N ALA A 194 6.76 -23.73 -18.51
CA ALA A 194 5.68 -23.99 -19.47
C ALA A 194 6.11 -23.61 -20.90
N GLU A 195 6.72 -22.44 -21.07
CA GLU A 195 7.23 -21.98 -22.36
C GLU A 195 8.30 -22.95 -22.93
N GLU A 196 9.20 -23.48 -22.09
CA GLU A 196 10.20 -24.48 -22.48
C GLU A 196 9.56 -25.78 -23.00
N PHE A 197 8.41 -26.15 -22.45
CA PHE A 197 7.63 -27.30 -22.91
C PHE A 197 6.66 -26.98 -24.07
N GLY A 198 6.67 -25.75 -24.59
CA GLY A 198 5.84 -25.32 -25.70
C GLY A 198 4.40 -24.93 -25.31
N PHE A 199 4.12 -24.74 -24.01
CA PHE A 199 2.84 -24.24 -23.53
C PHE A 199 2.81 -22.72 -23.45
N THR A 200 1.62 -22.16 -23.61
CA THR A 200 1.37 -20.72 -23.44
C THR A 200 0.92 -20.41 -22.02
N THR A 201 0.92 -19.12 -21.67
CA THR A 201 0.29 -18.61 -20.43
C THR A 201 -1.19 -18.97 -20.33
N GLU A 202 -1.90 -19.00 -21.47
CA GLU A 202 -3.30 -19.39 -21.54
C GLU A 202 -3.49 -20.88 -21.25
N ASP A 203 -2.62 -21.74 -21.76
CA ASP A 203 -2.67 -23.18 -21.47
C ASP A 203 -2.44 -23.45 -19.99
N LEU A 204 -1.45 -22.78 -19.40
CA LEU A 204 -1.20 -22.85 -17.95
C LEU A 204 -2.45 -22.41 -17.15
N TRP A 205 -3.07 -21.28 -17.54
CA TRP A 205 -4.25 -20.80 -16.84
C TRP A 205 -5.44 -21.78 -16.97
N LYS A 206 -5.70 -22.35 -18.14
CA LYS A 206 -6.77 -23.33 -18.35
C LYS A 206 -6.67 -24.54 -17.41
N VAL A 207 -5.47 -24.97 -17.09
CA VAL A 207 -5.24 -26.08 -16.16
C VAL A 207 -5.48 -25.67 -14.72
N LEU A 208 -5.15 -24.41 -14.36
CA LEU A 208 -5.33 -23.88 -13.00
C LEU A 208 -6.79 -23.49 -12.72
N ASP A 209 -7.50 -22.96 -13.71
CA ASP A 209 -8.81 -22.32 -13.57
C ASP A 209 -9.86 -23.24 -12.97
N GLY A 210 -10.62 -22.71 -12.01
CA GLY A 210 -11.63 -23.47 -11.26
C GLY A 210 -11.06 -24.44 -10.21
N GLY A 211 -9.74 -24.59 -10.15
CA GLY A 211 -9.07 -25.45 -9.17
C GLY A 211 -8.56 -24.68 -7.93
N PRO A 212 -8.06 -25.39 -6.91
CA PRO A 212 -7.59 -24.80 -5.66
C PRO A 212 -6.33 -23.95 -5.82
N LEU A 213 -5.62 -24.07 -6.94
CA LEU A 213 -4.41 -23.28 -7.25
C LEU A 213 -4.70 -22.03 -8.07
N ALA A 214 -5.95 -21.81 -8.47
CA ALA A 214 -6.39 -20.66 -9.26
C ALA A 214 -6.46 -19.37 -8.41
N ALA A 215 -5.33 -18.74 -8.14
CA ALA A 215 -5.32 -17.42 -7.51
C ALA A 215 -5.74 -16.34 -8.53
N PRO A 216 -6.76 -15.49 -8.26
CA PRO A 216 -7.15 -14.41 -9.17
C PRO A 216 -5.99 -13.46 -9.53
N TYR A 217 -5.07 -13.27 -8.61
CA TYR A 217 -3.85 -12.52 -8.83
C TYR A 217 -2.98 -13.14 -9.95
N ALA A 218 -2.82 -14.46 -9.96
CA ALA A 218 -2.04 -15.16 -10.98
C ALA A 218 -2.62 -14.94 -12.39
N LYS A 219 -3.96 -14.95 -12.53
CA LYS A 219 -4.63 -14.66 -13.81
C LYS A 219 -4.23 -13.29 -14.38
N VAL A 220 -4.27 -12.27 -13.54
CA VAL A 220 -3.90 -10.90 -13.95
C VAL A 220 -2.45 -10.85 -14.39
N LYS A 221 -1.54 -11.47 -13.63
CA LYS A 221 -0.10 -11.47 -13.94
C LYS A 221 0.25 -12.28 -15.18
N LEU A 222 -0.40 -13.41 -15.40
CA LEU A 222 -0.28 -14.17 -16.66
C LEU A 222 -0.74 -13.34 -17.86
N GLY A 223 -1.79 -12.54 -17.73
CA GLY A 223 -2.23 -11.61 -18.78
C GLY A 223 -1.18 -10.54 -19.09
N MET A 224 -0.52 -9.97 -18.09
CA MET A 224 0.57 -9.00 -18.26
C MET A 224 1.79 -9.64 -18.95
N ILE A 225 2.14 -10.88 -18.57
CA ILE A 225 3.22 -11.64 -19.20
C ILE A 225 2.89 -11.94 -20.67
N ALA A 226 1.65 -12.37 -20.96
CA ALA A 226 1.20 -12.70 -22.31
C ALA A 226 1.21 -11.49 -23.26
N SER A 227 0.86 -10.31 -22.77
CA SER A 227 0.82 -9.07 -23.54
C SER A 227 2.16 -8.31 -23.54
N GLU A 228 3.13 -8.75 -22.75
CA GLU A 228 4.38 -8.02 -22.48
C GLU A 228 4.16 -6.56 -22.00
N ASP A 229 2.96 -6.27 -21.48
CA ASP A 229 2.65 -4.97 -20.88
C ASP A 229 2.93 -5.00 -19.35
N PHE A 230 4.07 -4.44 -18.98
CA PHE A 230 4.50 -4.34 -17.59
C PHE A 230 4.27 -2.94 -17.02
N THR A 231 3.23 -2.23 -17.47
CA THR A 231 2.75 -1.01 -16.83
C THR A 231 2.43 -1.28 -15.35
N PRO A 232 3.07 -0.60 -14.40
CA PRO A 232 3.08 -1.05 -13.02
C PRO A 232 1.72 -0.90 -12.32
N GLN A 233 1.20 -2.00 -11.82
CA GLN A 233 0.20 -2.04 -10.75
C GLN A 233 0.91 -1.99 -9.37
N MET A 234 2.10 -2.57 -9.30
CA MET A 234 3.07 -2.47 -8.22
C MET A 234 4.46 -2.57 -8.82
N HIS A 235 5.30 -1.57 -8.58
CA HIS A 235 6.68 -1.57 -9.08
C HIS A 235 7.50 -2.69 -8.43
N LEU A 236 8.39 -3.31 -9.21
CA LEU A 236 9.28 -4.38 -8.71
C LEU A 236 10.16 -3.88 -7.55
N VAL A 237 10.67 -2.66 -7.63
CA VAL A 237 11.49 -2.06 -6.57
C VAL A 237 10.74 -1.93 -5.23
N TRP A 238 9.45 -1.64 -5.25
CA TRP A 238 8.66 -1.56 -4.01
C TRP A 238 8.39 -2.95 -3.42
N ALA A 239 8.12 -3.94 -4.26
CA ALA A 239 7.96 -5.31 -3.80
C ALA A 239 9.27 -5.87 -3.22
N LEU A 240 10.42 -5.53 -3.80
CA LEU A 240 11.74 -5.83 -3.25
C LEU A 240 11.95 -5.14 -1.89
N THR A 241 11.55 -3.89 -1.75
CA THR A 241 11.60 -3.17 -0.47
C THR A 241 10.78 -3.89 0.59
N ASP A 242 9.56 -4.33 0.26
CA ASP A 242 8.70 -5.09 1.17
C ASP A 242 9.33 -6.44 1.58
N ALA A 243 10.01 -7.13 0.64
CA ALA A 243 10.76 -8.34 0.96
C ALA A 243 11.89 -8.08 1.98
N LYS A 244 12.65 -7.00 1.78
CA LYS A 244 13.72 -6.59 2.70
C LYS A 244 13.18 -6.23 4.08
N LEU A 245 12.10 -5.44 4.16
CA LEU A 245 11.44 -5.11 5.43
C LEU A 245 10.94 -6.36 6.16
N ALA A 246 10.43 -7.37 5.43
CA ALA A 246 10.04 -8.63 6.04
C ALA A 246 11.23 -9.42 6.59
N LEU A 247 12.34 -9.44 5.84
CA LEU A 247 13.59 -10.10 6.27
C LEU A 247 14.23 -9.39 7.47
N GLU A 248 14.17 -8.07 7.54
CA GLU A 248 14.63 -7.30 8.70
C GLU A 248 13.79 -7.59 9.95
N ALA A 249 12.49 -7.75 9.80
CA ALA A 249 11.55 -7.96 10.90
C ALA A 249 11.33 -9.43 11.29
N LYS A 250 11.94 -10.39 10.59
CA LYS A 250 11.64 -11.83 10.73
C LYS A 250 12.01 -12.46 12.08
N GLY A 251 12.85 -11.81 12.91
CA GLY A 251 13.39 -12.41 14.13
C GLY A 251 14.08 -13.74 13.82
N ASP A 252 13.74 -14.79 14.56
CA ASP A 252 14.31 -16.13 14.40
C ASP A 252 13.66 -16.97 13.27
N ALA A 253 12.66 -16.44 12.57
CA ALA A 253 11.99 -17.16 11.49
C ALA A 253 12.95 -17.38 10.31
N LYS A 254 13.02 -18.63 9.83
CA LYS A 254 13.81 -18.99 8.65
C LYS A 254 12.97 -18.80 7.40
N LEU A 255 13.37 -17.89 6.52
CA LEU A 255 12.68 -17.52 5.30
C LEU A 255 13.59 -17.68 4.06
N PRO A 256 14.22 -18.88 3.83
CA PRO A 256 15.24 -19.04 2.81
C PRO A 256 14.73 -18.74 1.39
N ALA A 257 13.48 -19.06 1.09
CA ALA A 257 12.89 -18.73 -0.21
C ALA A 257 12.79 -17.21 -0.41
N LEU A 258 12.32 -16.46 0.59
CA LEU A 258 12.21 -15.01 0.51
C LEU A 258 13.59 -14.35 0.41
N GLU A 259 14.60 -14.86 1.13
CA GLU A 259 15.99 -14.41 1.04
C GLU A 259 16.51 -14.54 -0.41
N HIS A 260 16.34 -15.72 -1.00
CA HIS A 260 16.76 -15.97 -2.39
C HIS A 260 16.00 -15.11 -3.42
N ILE A 261 14.69 -14.95 -3.24
CA ILE A 261 13.88 -14.09 -4.10
C ILE A 261 14.35 -12.64 -4.00
N ALA A 262 14.66 -12.14 -2.81
CA ALA A 262 15.13 -10.77 -2.63
C ALA A 262 16.46 -10.52 -3.34
N GLU A 263 17.40 -11.49 -3.30
CA GLU A 263 18.66 -11.42 -4.03
C GLU A 263 18.45 -11.40 -5.55
N LEU A 264 17.61 -12.28 -6.08
CA LEU A 264 17.27 -12.35 -7.48
C LEU A 264 16.57 -11.07 -7.98
N TRP A 265 15.61 -10.56 -7.20
CA TRP A 265 14.90 -9.35 -7.55
C TRP A 265 15.79 -8.10 -7.45
N GLN A 266 16.79 -8.10 -6.56
CA GLN A 266 17.81 -7.04 -6.57
C GLN A 266 18.58 -7.02 -7.89
N GLN A 267 19.01 -8.16 -8.40
CA GLN A 267 19.67 -8.26 -9.70
C GLN A 267 18.76 -7.75 -10.84
N ALA A 268 17.47 -8.07 -10.81
CA ALA A 268 16.53 -7.57 -11.79
C ALA A 268 16.33 -6.04 -11.71
N VAL A 269 16.29 -5.47 -10.49
CA VAL A 269 16.25 -4.01 -10.29
C VAL A 269 17.51 -3.35 -10.86
N ASP A 270 18.69 -3.90 -10.59
CA ASP A 270 19.98 -3.41 -11.07
C ASP A 270 20.06 -3.49 -12.61
N ALA A 271 19.38 -4.48 -13.22
CA ALA A 271 19.23 -4.62 -14.67
C ALA A 271 18.15 -3.70 -15.28
N GLY A 272 17.56 -2.78 -14.52
CA GLY A 272 16.62 -1.75 -15.00
C GLY A 272 15.15 -2.15 -15.00
N TYR A 273 14.77 -3.24 -14.30
CA TYR A 273 13.36 -3.66 -14.20
C TYR A 273 12.62 -3.01 -13.02
N GLY A 274 13.30 -2.22 -12.18
CA GLY A 274 12.76 -1.68 -10.93
C GLY A 274 11.47 -0.88 -11.07
N GLU A 275 11.37 -0.06 -12.12
CA GLU A 275 10.20 0.80 -12.39
C GLU A 275 9.07 0.10 -13.15
N LYS A 276 9.26 -1.15 -13.57
CA LYS A 276 8.25 -1.98 -14.20
C LYS A 276 7.40 -2.70 -13.15
N ASP A 277 6.25 -3.25 -13.59
CA ASP A 277 5.46 -4.14 -12.74
C ASP A 277 6.29 -5.35 -12.29
N LEU A 278 6.04 -5.84 -11.08
CA LEU A 278 6.76 -7.00 -10.54
C LEU A 278 6.58 -8.27 -11.42
N ALA A 279 5.57 -8.35 -12.29
CA ALA A 279 5.46 -9.42 -13.27
C ALA A 279 6.61 -9.43 -14.31
N SER A 280 7.33 -8.32 -14.44
CA SER A 280 8.50 -8.21 -15.31
C SER A 280 9.66 -9.10 -14.89
N ILE A 281 9.63 -9.67 -13.68
CA ILE A 281 10.61 -10.69 -13.27
C ILE A 281 10.61 -11.89 -14.24
N HIS A 282 9.44 -12.27 -14.79
CA HIS A 282 9.38 -13.28 -15.84
C HIS A 282 10.24 -12.92 -17.06
N HIS A 283 10.17 -11.66 -17.49
CA HIS A 283 10.98 -11.19 -18.64
C HIS A 283 12.48 -11.15 -18.30
N TYR A 284 12.83 -10.77 -17.06
CA TYR A 284 14.22 -10.85 -16.59
C TYR A 284 14.75 -12.28 -16.60
N LEU A 285 13.96 -13.28 -16.24
CA LEU A 285 14.33 -14.70 -16.27
C LEU A 285 14.45 -15.27 -17.70
N LYS A 286 13.97 -14.54 -18.71
CA LYS A 286 14.08 -14.94 -20.13
C LYS A 286 15.37 -14.44 -20.78
N ALA A 287 15.96 -13.37 -20.24
CA ALA A 287 17.19 -12.75 -20.73
C ALA A 287 18.44 -13.51 -20.26
#